data_b7bd417972cfcc5c67dc05d905e36b06
#
_entry.id   b7bd417972cfcc5c67dc05d905e36b06
#
_cell.length_a   1.000
_cell.length_b   1.000
_cell.length_c   1.000
_cell.angle_alpha   90.00
_cell.angle_beta   90.00
_cell.angle_gamma   90.00
#
_symmetry.space_group_name_H-M   'P 1'
#
loop_
_entity.id
_entity.type
_entity.pdbx_description
1 polymer ?
#
loop_
_entity_poly.entity_id
_entity_poly.type
_entity_poly.pdbx_seq_one_letter_code
_entity_poly.pdbx_strand_id
1 'polypeptide(L)'
;MQPVPLHNLSELERASLQELALYQLQEKLLVGDLSLAKVGPKGNKSIRQKLESFSKEKKDGSPQTFGIPLFQVIDNDRAYKQLQEEVKSSRRLCLEVEATVIRFRAQMQKKSPPGKSCGLVPCRVLSEEQLSPTFIDHSSWSHRRGAMSVDSISDLSDNTSKLLEALQLSHPHELDLRRSRGKKMLSLNPITWQVPRIVDRCCQHIETHGLQTVGIFRVGSSKKRVQQLREEFDQGLDVFLDEHQSVHDVAALLKEFLRDMPDSLIPRELYEAFLSTAYMERPAQLATLQLLLFLLPPCHSDTLHRLLRFLGEVARHAESSRGPDGQEIPGNKMTVSNLATVFAPNILQREKPGEKDCGVMNIEDSSAVILVLQRLIEHHQALFMVSPEMQQDILSRLFQTDPDVIDYLLRRKFDNVLSRR
;
A
#
# COMPACT_ATOMS: atom_id res chain seq x y z
N MET A 1 7.66 19.80 19.15
CA MET A 1 6.99 18.74 18.40
C MET A 1 7.62 17.39 18.74
N GLN A 2 6.91 16.27 18.57
CA GLN A 2 7.48 14.91 18.71
C GLN A 2 7.87 14.40 17.31
N PRO A 3 8.89 13.51 17.19
CA PRO A 3 9.15 12.83 15.93
C PRO A 3 7.92 12.09 15.43
N VAL A 4 7.64 12.14 14.14
CA VAL A 4 6.48 11.45 13.53
C VAL A 4 6.93 10.47 12.44
N PRO A 5 6.26 9.33 12.30
CA PRO A 5 6.52 8.42 11.19
C PRO A 5 6.23 9.10 9.84
N LEU A 6 7.05 8.81 8.84
CA LEU A 6 6.92 9.37 7.50
C LEU A 6 5.52 9.14 6.88
N HIS A 7 4.92 7.98 7.12
CA HIS A 7 3.58 7.64 6.61
C HIS A 7 2.43 8.43 7.25
N ASN A 8 2.68 9.16 8.34
CA ASN A 8 1.68 10.03 8.97
C ASN A 8 1.62 11.42 8.35
N LEU A 9 2.56 11.74 7.46
CA LEU A 9 2.54 13.00 6.73
C LEU A 9 1.51 12.96 5.60
N SER A 10 0.87 14.12 5.33
CA SER A 10 0.03 14.31 4.16
C SER A 10 0.84 14.31 2.86
N GLU A 11 0.16 14.19 1.73
CA GLU A 11 0.81 14.26 0.41
C GLU A 11 1.55 15.58 0.23
N LEU A 12 0.96 16.70 0.69
CA LEU A 12 1.58 18.01 0.63
C LEU A 12 2.81 18.12 1.54
N GLU A 13 2.73 17.63 2.78
CA GLU A 13 3.88 17.61 3.68
C GLU A 13 5.02 16.75 3.14
N ARG A 14 4.70 15.57 2.55
CA ARG A 14 5.72 14.69 1.91
C ARG A 14 6.36 15.38 0.71
N ALA A 15 5.61 16.11 -0.12
CA ALA A 15 6.17 16.85 -1.24
C ALA A 15 7.17 17.94 -0.77
N SER A 16 6.79 18.71 0.27
CA SER A 16 7.67 19.70 0.88
C SER A 16 8.92 19.06 1.50
N LEU A 17 8.77 17.89 2.15
CA LEU A 17 9.88 17.12 2.70
C LEU A 17 10.84 16.63 1.61
N GLN A 18 10.30 16.15 0.48
CA GLN A 18 11.12 15.72 -0.67
C GLN A 18 11.96 16.88 -1.22
N GLU A 19 11.37 18.07 -1.37
CA GLU A 19 12.09 19.25 -1.82
C GLU A 19 13.19 19.65 -0.83
N LEU A 20 12.90 19.61 0.47
CA LEU A 20 13.87 19.92 1.52
C LEU A 20 15.04 18.92 1.52
N ALA A 21 14.71 17.62 1.43
CA ALA A 21 15.70 16.55 1.37
C ALA A 21 16.59 16.66 0.13
N LEU A 22 16.00 16.97 -1.04
CA LEU A 22 16.75 17.18 -2.27
C LEU A 22 17.71 18.36 -2.13
N TYR A 23 17.25 19.49 -1.58
CA TYR A 23 18.10 20.66 -1.35
C TYR A 23 19.30 20.32 -0.47
N GLN A 24 19.09 19.65 0.67
CA GLN A 24 20.16 19.24 1.59
C GLN A 24 21.13 18.23 0.96
N LEU A 25 20.65 17.34 0.09
CA LEU A 25 21.52 16.40 -0.62
C LEU A 25 22.34 17.07 -1.72
N GLN A 26 21.79 18.07 -2.40
CA GLN A 26 22.51 18.87 -3.40
C GLN A 26 23.63 19.70 -2.75
N GLU A 27 23.38 20.28 -1.58
CA GLU A 27 24.44 20.97 -0.80
C GLU A 27 25.60 20.04 -0.44
N LYS A 28 25.30 18.75 -0.19
CA LYS A 28 26.32 17.72 0.09
C LYS A 28 26.99 17.16 -1.17
N LEU A 29 26.68 17.66 -2.37
CA LEU A 29 27.17 17.20 -3.67
C LEU A 29 26.91 15.70 -3.95
N LEU A 30 25.94 15.09 -3.26
CA LEU A 30 25.65 13.66 -3.35
C LEU A 30 24.67 13.32 -4.46
N VAL A 31 23.93 14.31 -4.93
CA VAL A 31 22.91 14.15 -5.95
C VAL A 31 23.14 15.24 -6.96
N GLY A 32 23.94 14.94 -8.01
CA GLY A 32 24.11 15.80 -9.15
C GLY A 32 22.74 16.18 -9.75
N ASP A 33 22.58 16.46 -10.99
CA ASP A 33 21.35 16.91 -11.69
C ASP A 33 20.03 16.13 -11.45
N LEU A 34 19.77 15.59 -10.25
CA LEU A 34 18.46 15.09 -9.84
C LEU A 34 17.49 16.27 -9.68
N SER A 35 16.98 16.74 -10.79
CA SER A 35 15.94 17.75 -10.86
C SER A 35 14.60 17.10 -10.56
N LEU A 36 14.03 17.34 -9.39
CA LEU A 36 12.58 17.26 -9.17
C LEU A 36 11.96 18.25 -10.15
N ALA A 37 11.44 17.75 -11.24
CA ALA A 37 11.01 18.46 -12.44
C ALA A 37 10.48 19.89 -12.17
N LYS A 38 11.31 20.87 -12.35
CA LYS A 38 10.85 22.18 -12.79
C LYS A 38 10.45 22.04 -14.25
N VAL A 39 9.17 22.29 -14.50
CA VAL A 39 8.58 22.30 -15.84
C VAL A 39 9.32 23.35 -16.67
N GLY A 40 10.22 22.88 -17.54
CA GLY A 40 10.88 23.66 -18.58
C GLY A 40 10.87 22.87 -19.88
N PRO A 41 10.76 23.52 -21.05
CA PRO A 41 10.64 22.84 -22.32
C PRO A 41 11.99 22.27 -22.76
N LYS A 42 12.08 20.96 -22.90
CA LYS A 42 13.20 20.13 -23.36
C LYS A 42 14.11 19.60 -22.25
N GLY A 43 13.82 18.41 -21.76
CA GLY A 43 14.69 17.72 -20.84
C GLY A 43 14.04 16.43 -20.32
N ASN A 44 14.81 15.55 -19.85
CA ASN A 44 14.47 14.24 -19.33
C ASN A 44 13.17 14.25 -18.50
N LYS A 45 12.26 13.31 -18.81
CA LYS A 45 11.02 13.12 -18.06
C LYS A 45 11.37 12.84 -16.59
N SER A 46 10.78 13.62 -15.68
CA SER A 46 10.88 13.41 -14.24
C SER A 46 10.54 11.97 -13.86
N ILE A 47 11.13 11.44 -12.78
CA ILE A 47 10.77 10.15 -12.18
C ILE A 47 9.23 10.02 -12.07
N ARG A 48 8.56 11.10 -11.65
CA ARG A 48 7.10 11.17 -11.56
C ARG A 48 6.40 11.07 -12.94
N GLN A 49 6.94 11.72 -13.98
CA GLN A 49 6.39 11.65 -15.34
C GLN A 49 6.67 10.30 -16.02
N LYS A 50 7.82 9.67 -15.72
CA LYS A 50 8.09 8.29 -16.18
C LYS A 50 7.09 7.32 -15.54
N LEU A 51 6.82 7.44 -14.25
CA LEU A 51 5.81 6.64 -13.55
C LEU A 51 4.38 6.88 -14.08
N GLU A 52 4.03 8.13 -14.42
CA GLU A 52 2.71 8.48 -14.99
C GLU A 52 2.57 8.04 -16.47
N SER A 53 3.66 7.91 -17.23
CA SER A 53 3.60 7.49 -18.63
C SER A 53 3.28 6.00 -18.84
N PHE A 54 3.53 5.15 -17.82
CA PHE A 54 3.20 3.72 -17.85
C PHE A 54 1.71 3.43 -17.62
N SER A 55 0.92 4.42 -17.16
CA SER A 55 -0.49 4.21 -16.78
C SER A 55 -1.49 4.20 -17.94
N LYS A 56 -1.07 4.25 -19.21
CA LYS A 56 -1.98 4.45 -20.37
C LYS A 56 -2.36 3.22 -21.19
N GLU A 57 -1.85 2.03 -20.89
CA GLU A 57 -2.23 0.84 -21.66
C GLU A 57 -2.87 -0.24 -20.78
N LYS A 58 -4.19 -0.16 -20.58
CA LYS A 58 -5.00 -1.32 -20.16
C LYS A 58 -5.29 -2.18 -21.39
N LYS A 59 -4.60 -3.32 -21.52
CA LYS A 59 -5.06 -4.45 -22.34
C LYS A 59 -5.71 -5.49 -21.43
N ASP A 60 -6.90 -5.94 -21.80
CA ASP A 60 -7.56 -7.09 -21.17
C ASP A 60 -6.60 -8.30 -21.19
N GLY A 61 -6.35 -8.88 -20.01
CA GLY A 61 -5.44 -10.01 -19.82
C GLY A 61 -4.01 -9.65 -19.41
N SER A 62 -3.73 -8.40 -19.02
CA SER A 62 -2.41 -8.02 -18.48
C SER A 62 -2.22 -8.55 -17.05
N PRO A 63 -0.99 -8.92 -16.63
CA PRO A 63 -0.71 -9.37 -15.28
C PRO A 63 -1.11 -8.32 -14.25
N GLN A 64 -1.68 -8.78 -13.11
CA GLN A 64 -2.20 -7.88 -12.09
C GLN A 64 -1.16 -7.53 -11.01
N THR A 65 -0.08 -8.32 -10.91
CA THR A 65 0.85 -8.26 -9.78
C THR A 65 2.32 -8.29 -10.21
N PHE A 66 2.73 -9.26 -11.04
CA PHE A 66 4.13 -9.43 -11.42
C PHE A 66 4.48 -8.70 -12.72
N GLY A 67 5.72 -8.21 -12.81
CA GLY A 67 6.23 -7.57 -14.02
C GLY A 67 5.63 -6.20 -14.34
N ILE A 68 4.85 -5.62 -13.45
CA ILE A 68 4.24 -4.29 -13.59
C ILE A 68 4.77 -3.31 -12.53
N PRO A 69 4.69 -1.98 -12.77
CA PRO A 69 5.14 -0.97 -11.83
C PRO A 69 4.42 -1.08 -10.47
N LEU A 70 5.15 -0.81 -9.39
CA LEU A 70 4.66 -0.95 -8.01
C LEU A 70 3.37 -0.16 -7.74
N PHE A 71 3.27 1.07 -8.24
CA PHE A 71 2.05 1.87 -8.08
C PHE A 71 0.83 1.23 -8.74
N GLN A 72 1.02 0.54 -9.87
CA GLN A 72 -0.06 -0.15 -10.58
C GLN A 72 -0.53 -1.40 -9.81
N VAL A 73 0.39 -2.14 -9.17
CA VAL A 73 0.01 -3.25 -8.27
C VAL A 73 -0.89 -2.73 -7.15
N ILE A 74 -0.53 -1.61 -6.54
CA ILE A 74 -1.31 -1.00 -5.45
C ILE A 74 -2.67 -0.49 -5.94
N ASP A 75 -2.75 0.08 -7.13
CA ASP A 75 -4.02 0.53 -7.71
C ASP A 75 -4.93 -0.66 -8.04
N ASN A 76 -4.36 -1.77 -8.53
CA ASN A 76 -5.11 -3.02 -8.73
C ASN A 76 -5.63 -3.58 -7.39
N ASP A 77 -4.80 -3.61 -6.36
CA ASP A 77 -5.20 -4.05 -5.01
C ASP A 77 -6.32 -3.18 -4.41
N ARG A 78 -6.28 -1.87 -4.64
CA ARG A 78 -7.35 -0.94 -4.21
C ARG A 78 -8.65 -1.20 -4.95
N ALA A 79 -8.58 -1.33 -6.27
CA ALA A 79 -9.76 -1.63 -7.08
C ALA A 79 -10.41 -2.95 -6.66
N TYR A 80 -9.59 -3.99 -6.40
CA TYR A 80 -10.06 -5.25 -5.88
C TYR A 80 -10.76 -5.13 -4.52
N LYS A 81 -10.16 -4.37 -3.58
CA LYS A 81 -10.75 -4.13 -2.25
C LYS A 81 -12.09 -3.39 -2.35
N GLN A 82 -12.18 -2.37 -3.20
CA GLN A 82 -13.43 -1.63 -3.43
C GLN A 82 -14.52 -2.57 -3.97
N LEU A 83 -14.19 -3.39 -4.97
CA LEU A 83 -15.13 -4.36 -5.51
C LEU A 83 -15.62 -5.36 -4.44
N GLN A 84 -14.72 -5.86 -3.58
CA GLN A 84 -15.10 -6.73 -2.48
C GLN A 84 -16.04 -6.05 -1.48
N GLU A 85 -15.80 -4.78 -1.16
CA GLU A 85 -16.65 -4.02 -0.24
C GLU A 85 -18.03 -3.75 -0.85
N GLU A 86 -18.11 -3.46 -2.14
CA GLU A 86 -19.37 -3.33 -2.88
C GLU A 86 -20.17 -4.63 -2.88
N VAL A 87 -19.53 -5.77 -3.15
CA VAL A 87 -20.16 -7.08 -3.10
C VAL A 87 -20.66 -7.42 -1.69
N LYS A 88 -19.86 -7.13 -0.65
CA LYS A 88 -20.28 -7.34 0.75
C LYS A 88 -21.45 -6.44 1.14
N SER A 89 -21.44 -5.18 0.70
CA SER A 89 -22.52 -4.22 0.93
C SER A 89 -23.80 -4.68 0.23
N SER A 90 -23.73 -5.09 -1.02
CA SER A 90 -24.84 -5.64 -1.79
C SER A 90 -25.45 -6.89 -1.14
N ARG A 91 -24.60 -7.81 -0.63
CA ARG A 91 -25.07 -8.99 0.14
C ARG A 91 -25.77 -8.59 1.43
N ARG A 92 -25.27 -7.62 2.18
CA ARG A 92 -25.93 -7.13 3.40
C ARG A 92 -27.31 -6.57 3.10
N LEU A 93 -27.42 -5.74 2.07
CA LEU A 93 -28.71 -5.19 1.62
C LEU A 93 -29.70 -6.30 1.22
N CYS A 94 -29.24 -7.31 0.50
CA CYS A 94 -30.07 -8.45 0.10
C CYS A 94 -30.60 -9.22 1.32
N LEU A 95 -29.74 -9.54 2.29
CA LEU A 95 -30.13 -10.22 3.55
C LEU A 95 -31.10 -9.38 4.39
N GLU A 96 -30.92 -8.07 4.41
CA GLU A 96 -31.79 -7.14 5.16
C GLU A 96 -33.18 -7.05 4.52
N VAL A 97 -33.25 -7.04 3.19
CA VAL A 97 -34.51 -7.12 2.43
C VAL A 97 -35.21 -8.45 2.68
N GLU A 98 -34.49 -9.58 2.63
CA GLU A 98 -35.07 -10.90 2.93
C GLU A 98 -35.59 -10.97 4.37
N ALA A 99 -34.85 -10.49 5.35
CA ALA A 99 -35.27 -10.44 6.75
C ALA A 99 -36.53 -9.57 6.91
N THR A 100 -36.63 -8.46 6.20
CA THR A 100 -37.79 -7.57 6.21
C THR A 100 -39.01 -8.24 5.60
N VAL A 101 -38.86 -8.96 4.48
CA VAL A 101 -39.95 -9.71 3.85
C VAL A 101 -40.45 -10.83 4.76
N ILE A 102 -39.53 -11.54 5.43
CA ILE A 102 -39.90 -12.61 6.40
C ILE A 102 -40.67 -12.01 7.58
N ARG A 103 -40.21 -10.88 8.15
CA ARG A 103 -40.91 -10.20 9.24
C ARG A 103 -42.31 -9.74 8.82
N PHE A 104 -42.44 -9.17 7.62
CA PHE A 104 -43.73 -8.74 7.08
C PHE A 104 -44.69 -9.90 6.87
N ARG A 105 -44.24 -11.02 6.31
CA ARG A 105 -45.05 -12.25 6.17
C ARG A 105 -45.48 -12.77 7.52
N ALA A 106 -44.61 -12.80 8.52
CA ALA A 106 -44.97 -13.26 9.88
C ALA A 106 -45.98 -12.32 10.57
N GLN A 107 -45.93 -11.01 10.32
CA GLN A 107 -46.92 -10.04 10.82
C GLN A 107 -48.28 -10.22 10.15
N MET A 108 -48.30 -10.48 8.86
CA MET A 108 -49.56 -10.74 8.11
C MET A 108 -50.23 -12.01 8.56
N GLN A 109 -49.47 -13.08 8.86
CA GLN A 109 -50.04 -14.34 9.42
C GLN A 109 -50.63 -14.14 10.82
N LYS A 110 -50.08 -13.26 11.64
CA LYS A 110 -50.62 -12.91 12.98
C LYS A 110 -51.92 -12.08 12.93
N LYS A 111 -52.18 -11.39 11.82
CA LYS A 111 -53.34 -10.50 11.64
C LYS A 111 -54.54 -11.18 10.97
N SER A 112 -54.42 -12.45 10.55
CA SER A 112 -55.54 -13.20 9.97
C SER A 112 -56.45 -13.70 11.09
N PRO A 113 -57.76 -13.36 11.11
CA PRO A 113 -58.68 -13.88 12.10
C PRO A 113 -58.88 -15.38 11.87
N PRO A 114 -59.13 -16.17 12.93
CA PRO A 114 -59.38 -17.61 12.78
C PRO A 114 -60.77 -17.83 12.18
N GLY A 115 -60.86 -18.18 10.93
CA GLY A 115 -62.11 -18.59 10.33
C GLY A 115 -62.29 -18.22 8.87
N LYS A 116 -61.73 -19.05 7.97
CA LYS A 116 -62.30 -19.54 6.73
C LYS A 116 -61.23 -20.34 5.98
N SER A 117 -61.38 -21.66 6.04
CA SER A 117 -60.64 -22.62 5.21
C SER A 117 -60.91 -22.31 3.74
N CYS A 118 -59.93 -21.74 3.09
CA CYS A 118 -59.87 -21.72 1.63
C CYS A 118 -58.70 -22.61 1.23
N GLY A 119 -59.03 -23.71 0.57
CA GLY A 119 -58.07 -24.72 0.15
C GLY A 119 -57.00 -24.12 -0.78
N LEU A 120 -55.79 -23.99 -0.25
CA LEU A 120 -54.60 -23.69 -1.03
C LEU A 120 -53.89 -25.02 -1.31
N VAL A 121 -53.74 -25.29 -2.58
CA VAL A 121 -52.94 -26.37 -3.15
C VAL A 121 -51.52 -26.27 -2.58
N PRO A 122 -50.94 -27.39 -2.09
CA PRO A 122 -49.56 -27.32 -1.55
C PRO A 122 -48.57 -27.06 -2.67
N CYS A 123 -47.86 -25.95 -2.59
CA CYS A 123 -46.67 -25.72 -3.39
C CYS A 123 -45.63 -26.79 -3.04
N ARG A 124 -45.33 -27.63 -4.01
CA ARG A 124 -44.22 -28.59 -3.98
C ARG A 124 -42.93 -27.81 -3.67
N VAL A 125 -42.26 -28.18 -2.60
CA VAL A 125 -40.89 -27.83 -2.33
C VAL A 125 -40.03 -28.40 -3.46
N LEU A 126 -39.54 -27.55 -4.31
CA LEU A 126 -38.53 -27.92 -5.31
C LEU A 126 -37.16 -27.96 -4.59
N SER A 127 -36.57 -29.12 -4.69
CA SER A 127 -35.22 -29.43 -4.21
C SER A 127 -34.16 -28.49 -4.80
N GLU A 128 -33.13 -28.25 -4.03
CA GLU A 128 -32.00 -27.29 -4.18
C GLU A 128 -31.03 -27.53 -5.36
N GLU A 129 -31.42 -28.17 -6.41
CA GLU A 129 -30.53 -28.46 -7.56
C GLU A 129 -31.10 -27.90 -8.86
N GLN A 130 -31.10 -26.62 -9.07
CA GLN A 130 -31.05 -25.98 -10.40
C GLN A 130 -31.36 -24.47 -10.30
N LEU A 131 -30.41 -23.67 -9.90
CA LEU A 131 -30.42 -22.24 -10.17
C LEU A 131 -29.10 -21.87 -10.86
N SER A 132 -29.09 -22.07 -12.17
CA SER A 132 -28.15 -21.34 -13.04
C SER A 132 -28.57 -19.88 -13.10
N PRO A 133 -27.62 -18.93 -13.02
CA PRO A 133 -27.95 -17.49 -13.13
C PRO A 133 -28.30 -17.18 -14.59
N THR A 134 -29.61 -17.04 -14.87
CA THR A 134 -30.06 -16.42 -16.12
C THR A 134 -29.82 -14.93 -16.05
N PHE A 135 -29.07 -14.45 -17.02
CA PHE A 135 -28.84 -13.04 -17.33
C PHE A 135 -30.15 -12.27 -17.35
N ILE A 136 -30.28 -11.24 -16.50
CA ILE A 136 -31.36 -10.27 -16.57
C ILE A 136 -30.89 -9.17 -17.52
N ASP A 137 -31.53 -9.13 -18.68
CA ASP A 137 -31.39 -8.08 -19.69
C ASP A 137 -31.84 -6.71 -19.15
N HIS A 138 -30.95 -5.75 -19.15
CA HIS A 138 -31.16 -4.41 -18.61
C HIS A 138 -31.91 -3.44 -19.55
N SER A 139 -32.60 -3.94 -20.58
CA SER A 139 -33.16 -3.05 -21.64
C SER A 139 -34.62 -2.59 -21.46
N SER A 140 -35.29 -2.84 -20.31
CA SER A 140 -36.73 -2.49 -20.18
C SER A 140 -37.13 -1.68 -18.95
N TRP A 141 -36.29 -0.77 -18.45
CA TRP A 141 -36.67 0.17 -17.38
C TRP A 141 -36.86 1.60 -17.89
N SER A 142 -37.68 1.78 -18.92
CA SER A 142 -38.22 3.09 -19.26
C SER A 142 -39.67 3.16 -18.82
N HIS A 143 -39.97 4.20 -18.00
CA HIS A 143 -41.32 4.71 -17.66
C HIS A 143 -42.13 3.98 -16.60
N ARG A 144 -41.81 4.20 -15.32
CA ARG A 144 -42.85 4.54 -14.33
C ARG A 144 -42.39 5.66 -13.43
N ARG A 145 -42.87 6.87 -13.72
CA ARG A 145 -42.86 7.99 -12.77
C ARG A 145 -43.87 7.66 -11.67
N GLY A 146 -43.40 7.11 -10.56
CA GLY A 146 -44.17 7.12 -9.31
C GLY A 146 -43.82 8.40 -8.57
N ALA A 147 -44.79 9.28 -8.30
CA ALA A 147 -44.62 10.41 -7.44
C ALA A 147 -44.20 9.93 -6.04
N MET A 148 -43.03 10.32 -5.59
CA MET A 148 -42.62 10.16 -4.20
C MET A 148 -43.37 11.17 -3.35
N SER A 149 -44.00 10.72 -2.25
CA SER A 149 -44.70 11.54 -1.29
C SER A 149 -43.71 12.57 -0.66
N VAL A 150 -44.18 13.79 -0.48
CA VAL A 150 -43.42 14.93 0.08
C VAL A 150 -42.93 14.63 1.52
N ASP A 151 -43.59 13.72 2.22
CA ASP A 151 -43.26 13.35 3.62
C ASP A 151 -41.95 12.53 3.74
N SER A 152 -41.47 11.95 2.63
CA SER A 152 -40.17 11.21 2.62
C SER A 152 -38.94 12.13 2.44
N ILE A 153 -39.17 13.43 2.16
CA ILE A 153 -38.11 14.39 1.90
C ILE A 153 -37.65 15.07 3.19
N SER A 154 -38.54 15.20 4.18
CA SER A 154 -38.21 15.81 5.48
C SER A 154 -37.27 14.93 6.34
N ASP A 155 -37.38 13.60 6.27
CA ASP A 155 -36.47 12.70 6.99
C ASP A 155 -35.08 12.61 6.38
N LEU A 156 -34.91 12.98 5.12
CA LEU A 156 -33.65 13.11 4.43
C LEU A 156 -32.91 14.42 4.75
N SER A 157 -33.60 15.46 5.22
CA SER A 157 -32.99 16.76 5.47
C SER A 157 -32.03 16.74 6.69
N ASP A 158 -32.36 16.00 7.75
CA ASP A 158 -31.52 15.89 8.93
C ASP A 158 -30.29 15.00 8.72
N ASN A 159 -30.38 14.02 7.81
CA ASN A 159 -29.24 13.19 7.41
C ASN A 159 -28.38 13.84 6.32
N THR A 160 -28.95 14.68 5.46
CA THR A 160 -28.20 15.41 4.44
C THR A 160 -27.30 16.47 5.03
N SER A 161 -27.69 17.13 6.13
CA SER A 161 -26.83 18.09 6.85
C SER A 161 -25.58 17.39 7.41
N LYS A 162 -25.73 16.22 8.06
CA LYS A 162 -24.63 15.41 8.55
C LYS A 162 -23.80 14.77 7.41
N LEU A 163 -24.46 14.41 6.32
CA LEU A 163 -23.77 13.86 5.13
C LEU A 163 -22.98 14.97 4.41
N LEU A 164 -23.53 16.20 4.32
CA LEU A 164 -22.83 17.37 3.79
C LEU A 164 -21.67 17.77 4.69
N GLU A 165 -21.82 17.72 6.01
CA GLU A 165 -20.74 17.97 6.96
C GLU A 165 -19.64 16.89 6.86
N ALA A 166 -20.00 15.61 6.72
CA ALA A 166 -19.07 14.52 6.47
C ALA A 166 -18.41 14.61 5.10
N LEU A 167 -19.11 15.08 4.07
CA LEU A 167 -18.58 15.33 2.73
C LEU A 167 -17.70 16.58 2.67
N GLN A 168 -18.02 17.63 3.42
CA GLN A 168 -17.19 18.82 3.58
C GLN A 168 -15.89 18.51 4.34
N LEU A 169 -15.95 17.60 5.33
CA LEU A 169 -14.76 17.10 6.03
C LEU A 169 -13.95 16.10 5.18
N SER A 170 -14.58 15.45 4.20
CA SER A 170 -13.94 14.45 3.31
C SER A 170 -13.40 15.05 2.01
N HIS A 171 -13.95 16.18 1.58
CA HIS A 171 -13.58 16.85 0.34
C HIS A 171 -13.33 18.34 0.59
N PRO A 172 -12.09 18.79 0.64
CA PRO A 172 -11.75 20.21 0.64
C PRO A 172 -11.99 20.84 -0.74
N HIS A 173 -13.17 20.62 -1.33
CA HIS A 173 -13.49 21.05 -2.69
C HIS A 173 -13.71 22.58 -2.81
N GLU A 174 -13.99 23.27 -1.73
CA GLU A 174 -14.21 24.72 -1.79
C GLU A 174 -12.92 25.54 -1.83
N LEU A 175 -11.78 24.98 -1.45
CA LEU A 175 -10.47 25.61 -1.66
C LEU A 175 -9.99 25.48 -3.11
N ASP A 176 -10.60 24.57 -3.91
CA ASP A 176 -10.19 24.23 -5.27
C ASP A 176 -10.65 25.20 -6.35
N LEU A 177 -11.71 25.98 -6.11
CA LEU A 177 -12.34 26.82 -7.15
C LEU A 177 -11.53 28.08 -7.52
N ARG A 178 -10.46 28.41 -6.82
CA ARG A 178 -9.65 29.62 -7.08
C ARG A 178 -8.26 29.38 -7.65
N ARG A 179 -7.81 28.14 -7.83
CA ARG A 179 -6.46 27.84 -8.37
C ARG A 179 -6.48 27.22 -9.75
N SER A 180 -6.03 28.01 -10.66
CA SER A 180 -5.34 27.75 -11.94
C SER A 180 -5.41 26.32 -12.50
N ARG A 181 -6.05 26.18 -13.64
CA ARG A 181 -6.04 25.04 -14.56
C ARG A 181 -4.63 24.48 -14.73
N GLY A 182 -4.37 23.24 -14.24
CA GLY A 182 -3.20 22.47 -14.64
C GLY A 182 -2.30 21.90 -13.56
N LYS A 183 -2.44 22.24 -12.26
CA LYS A 183 -1.66 21.62 -11.19
C LYS A 183 -2.51 20.58 -10.44
N LYS A 184 -2.04 19.34 -10.39
CA LYS A 184 -2.63 18.29 -9.53
C LYS A 184 -2.55 18.78 -8.08
N MET A 185 -3.71 18.94 -7.43
CA MET A 185 -3.73 19.33 -6.01
C MET A 185 -3.31 18.15 -5.15
N LEU A 186 -2.41 18.43 -4.20
CA LEU A 186 -1.92 17.44 -3.26
C LEU A 186 -2.87 17.36 -2.06
N SER A 187 -3.17 16.16 -1.61
CA SER A 187 -4.07 15.93 -0.49
C SER A 187 -3.44 16.41 0.84
N LEU A 188 -4.28 17.02 1.68
CA LEU A 188 -3.95 17.39 3.05
C LEU A 188 -4.11 16.22 4.04
N ASN A 189 -4.75 15.15 3.62
CA ASN A 189 -4.92 13.95 4.43
C ASN A 189 -3.63 13.11 4.44
N PRO A 190 -3.38 12.33 5.51
CA PRO A 190 -2.31 11.35 5.51
C PRO A 190 -2.45 10.41 4.31
N ILE A 191 -1.32 10.07 3.73
CA ILE A 191 -1.31 9.10 2.63
C ILE A 191 -1.70 7.75 3.23
N THR A 192 -2.68 7.09 2.62
CA THR A 192 -3.02 5.71 2.98
C THR A 192 -1.78 4.82 2.78
N TRP A 193 -1.50 3.94 3.74
CA TRP A 193 -0.41 2.98 3.70
C TRP A 193 -0.40 2.20 2.38
N GLN A 194 0.69 2.35 1.61
CA GLN A 194 0.78 1.88 0.23
C GLN A 194 1.74 0.69 0.13
N VAL A 195 1.28 -0.46 0.59
CA VAL A 195 2.03 -1.73 0.49
C VAL A 195 1.21 -2.71 -0.36
N PRO A 196 1.84 -3.35 -1.38
CA PRO A 196 1.16 -4.38 -2.15
C PRO A 196 0.66 -5.53 -1.29
N ARG A 197 -0.52 -6.03 -1.59
CA ARG A 197 -1.12 -7.17 -0.89
C ARG A 197 -0.21 -8.41 -0.86
N ILE A 198 0.47 -8.70 -1.96
CA ILE A 198 1.43 -9.81 -2.02
C ILE A 198 2.56 -9.66 -1.01
N VAL A 199 3.15 -8.47 -0.88
CA VAL A 199 4.24 -8.21 0.07
C VAL A 199 3.74 -8.38 1.50
N ASP A 200 2.60 -7.75 1.82
CA ASP A 200 2.06 -7.81 3.19
C ASP A 200 1.67 -9.23 3.59
N ARG A 201 0.99 -9.99 2.72
CA ARG A 201 0.62 -11.39 2.97
C ARG A 201 1.83 -12.31 3.13
N CYS A 202 2.84 -12.18 2.26
CA CYS A 202 4.07 -12.97 2.39
C CYS A 202 4.79 -12.66 3.71
N CYS A 203 4.94 -11.39 4.05
CA CYS A 203 5.56 -10.99 5.32
C CYS A 203 4.77 -11.52 6.51
N GLN A 204 3.45 -11.33 6.54
CA GLN A 204 2.59 -11.79 7.62
C GLN A 204 2.62 -13.31 7.80
N HIS A 205 2.56 -14.08 6.70
CA HIS A 205 2.65 -15.54 6.77
C HIS A 205 3.98 -15.99 7.40
N ILE A 206 5.11 -15.41 6.99
CA ILE A 206 6.41 -15.73 7.53
C ILE A 206 6.55 -15.25 8.99
N GLU A 207 6.03 -14.09 9.34
CA GLU A 207 5.98 -13.58 10.72
C GLU A 207 5.20 -14.52 11.64
N THR A 208 4.15 -15.16 11.12
CA THR A 208 3.29 -16.06 11.91
C THR A 208 3.85 -17.48 12.00
N HIS A 209 4.37 -18.03 10.90
CA HIS A 209 4.68 -19.45 10.78
C HIS A 209 6.17 -19.76 10.51
N GLY A 210 6.98 -18.75 10.19
CA GLY A 210 8.30 -18.96 9.61
C GLY A 210 9.49 -18.41 10.38
N LEU A 211 9.31 -17.67 11.47
CA LEU A 211 10.39 -16.97 12.16
C LEU A 211 11.47 -17.92 12.70
N GLN A 212 11.13 -19.18 13.06
CA GLN A 212 12.04 -20.19 13.54
C GLN A 212 12.53 -21.13 12.43
N THR A 213 12.13 -20.91 11.16
CA THR A 213 12.49 -21.78 10.04
C THR A 213 13.96 -21.60 9.68
N VAL A 214 14.78 -22.63 9.94
CA VAL A 214 16.22 -22.59 9.67
C VAL A 214 16.49 -22.40 8.19
N GLY A 215 17.32 -21.41 7.87
CA GLY A 215 17.72 -21.12 6.49
C GLY A 215 16.62 -20.55 5.60
N ILE A 216 15.59 -19.94 6.19
CA ILE A 216 14.58 -19.20 5.41
C ILE A 216 15.26 -18.24 4.42
N PHE A 217 14.73 -18.11 3.21
CA PHE A 217 15.30 -17.40 2.04
C PHE A 217 16.53 -18.04 1.39
N ARG A 218 17.22 -19.01 2.03
CA ARG A 218 18.39 -19.72 1.49
C ARG A 218 18.04 -21.10 0.98
N VAL A 219 17.19 -21.82 1.71
CA VAL A 219 16.75 -23.17 1.34
C VAL A 219 15.84 -23.10 0.10
N GLY A 220 15.96 -24.10 -0.76
CA GLY A 220 15.17 -24.19 -1.99
C GLY A 220 13.69 -24.37 -1.73
N SER A 221 12.88 -23.90 -2.67
CA SER A 221 11.42 -23.97 -2.69
C SER A 221 10.90 -24.86 -3.81
N SER A 222 9.62 -25.22 -3.76
CA SER A 222 8.96 -25.92 -4.85
C SER A 222 8.65 -24.95 -5.99
N LYS A 223 9.41 -25.00 -7.08
CA LYS A 223 9.21 -24.14 -8.25
C LYS A 223 7.76 -24.20 -8.78
N LYS A 224 7.17 -25.42 -8.78
CA LYS A 224 5.77 -25.62 -9.23
C LYS A 224 4.79 -24.86 -8.35
N ARG A 225 4.97 -24.93 -7.03
CA ARG A 225 4.06 -24.25 -6.09
C ARG A 225 4.22 -22.73 -6.14
N VAL A 226 5.46 -22.23 -6.22
CA VAL A 226 5.74 -20.80 -6.38
C VAL A 226 5.09 -20.27 -7.66
N GLN A 227 5.23 -20.99 -8.78
CA GLN A 227 4.59 -20.64 -10.05
C GLN A 227 3.06 -20.60 -9.93
N GLN A 228 2.45 -21.58 -9.26
CA GLN A 228 1.02 -21.62 -9.03
C GLN A 228 0.56 -20.40 -8.19
N LEU A 229 1.23 -20.08 -7.09
CA LEU A 229 0.92 -18.90 -6.27
C LEU A 229 1.07 -17.61 -7.08
N ARG A 230 2.10 -17.51 -7.91
CA ARG A 230 2.30 -16.38 -8.83
C ARG A 230 1.10 -16.19 -9.75
N GLU A 231 0.65 -17.26 -10.40
CA GLU A 231 -0.50 -17.24 -11.30
C GLU A 231 -1.79 -16.84 -10.57
N GLU A 232 -2.00 -17.34 -9.35
CA GLU A 232 -3.14 -16.96 -8.51
C GLU A 232 -3.15 -15.45 -8.19
N PHE A 233 -1.99 -14.86 -7.86
CA PHE A 233 -1.87 -13.41 -7.64
C PHE A 233 -2.04 -12.61 -8.94
N ASP A 234 -1.50 -13.09 -10.07
CA ASP A 234 -1.64 -12.42 -11.37
C ASP A 234 -3.07 -12.45 -11.92
N GLN A 235 -3.86 -13.44 -11.55
CA GLN A 235 -5.29 -13.48 -11.83
C GLN A 235 -6.13 -12.57 -10.91
N GLY A 236 -5.51 -11.89 -9.96
CA GLY A 236 -6.20 -11.06 -8.99
C GLY A 236 -7.03 -11.83 -7.97
N LEU A 237 -6.77 -13.13 -7.79
CA LEU A 237 -7.48 -13.95 -6.81
C LEU A 237 -7.17 -13.52 -5.37
N ASP A 238 -8.09 -13.84 -4.46
CA ASP A 238 -7.86 -13.66 -3.03
C ASP A 238 -7.03 -14.82 -2.48
N VAL A 239 -5.71 -14.75 -2.73
CA VAL A 239 -4.78 -15.80 -2.30
C VAL A 239 -4.68 -15.82 -0.79
N PHE A 240 -5.12 -16.89 -0.18
CA PHE A 240 -5.01 -17.12 1.25
C PHE A 240 -3.80 -18.02 1.52
N LEU A 241 -2.84 -17.52 2.30
CA LEU A 241 -1.67 -18.28 2.73
C LEU A 241 -1.97 -18.84 4.12
N ASP A 242 -2.40 -20.09 4.18
CA ASP A 242 -2.71 -20.79 5.42
C ASP A 242 -1.45 -21.43 6.06
N GLU A 243 -1.61 -22.05 7.22
CA GLU A 243 -0.55 -22.71 7.97
C GLU A 243 0.10 -23.90 7.24
N HIS A 244 -0.60 -24.50 6.28
CA HIS A 244 -0.08 -25.62 5.49
C HIS A 244 0.78 -25.17 4.32
N GLN A 245 0.76 -23.87 3.99
CA GLN A 245 1.60 -23.34 2.92
C GLN A 245 3.05 -23.28 3.36
N SER A 246 3.94 -23.88 2.56
CA SER A 246 5.38 -23.89 2.86
C SER A 246 5.95 -22.49 2.97
N VAL A 247 6.59 -22.21 4.10
CA VAL A 247 7.26 -20.92 4.37
C VAL A 247 8.38 -20.66 3.34
N HIS A 248 9.08 -21.68 2.87
CA HIS A 248 10.12 -21.55 1.84
C HIS A 248 9.55 -21.12 0.48
N ASP A 249 8.34 -21.61 0.13
CA ASP A 249 7.68 -21.24 -1.10
C ASP A 249 7.21 -19.78 -1.05
N VAL A 250 6.66 -19.35 0.09
CA VAL A 250 6.26 -17.95 0.31
C VAL A 250 7.48 -17.01 0.30
N ALA A 251 8.58 -17.44 0.92
CA ALA A 251 9.85 -16.70 0.91
C ALA A 251 10.43 -16.54 -0.52
N ALA A 252 10.30 -17.59 -1.34
CA ALA A 252 10.72 -17.55 -2.74
C ALA A 252 9.82 -16.63 -3.57
N LEU A 253 8.50 -16.70 -3.37
CA LEU A 253 7.51 -15.84 -4.03
C LEU A 253 7.79 -14.35 -3.75
N LEU A 254 8.06 -13.99 -2.50
CA LEU A 254 8.41 -12.61 -2.12
C LEU A 254 9.66 -12.12 -2.86
N LYS A 255 10.72 -12.94 -2.92
CA LYS A 255 11.95 -12.58 -3.65
C LYS A 255 11.71 -12.46 -5.16
N GLU A 256 10.87 -13.34 -5.72
CA GLU A 256 10.51 -13.30 -7.14
C GLU A 256 9.74 -12.02 -7.45
N PHE A 257 8.77 -11.63 -6.64
CA PHE A 257 8.04 -10.38 -6.80
C PHE A 257 8.98 -9.16 -6.83
N LEU A 258 9.91 -9.05 -5.88
CA LEU A 258 10.86 -7.94 -5.81
C LEU A 258 11.79 -7.88 -7.02
N ARG A 259 12.21 -9.06 -7.54
CA ARG A 259 13.10 -9.16 -8.70
C ARG A 259 12.41 -8.83 -10.01
N ASP A 260 11.14 -9.18 -10.13
CA ASP A 260 10.38 -9.06 -11.38
C ASP A 260 9.81 -7.65 -11.59
N MET A 261 9.91 -6.76 -10.60
CA MET A 261 9.51 -5.36 -10.79
C MET A 261 10.30 -4.70 -11.93
N PRO A 262 9.64 -3.93 -12.82
CA PRO A 262 10.31 -3.22 -13.92
C PRO A 262 11.36 -2.22 -13.44
N ASP A 263 11.10 -1.59 -12.29
CA ASP A 263 12.04 -0.79 -11.53
C ASP A 263 12.22 -1.40 -10.12
N SER A 264 13.42 -1.32 -9.58
CA SER A 264 13.72 -1.88 -8.26
C SER A 264 13.00 -1.11 -7.15
N LEU A 265 12.88 -1.72 -5.99
CA LEU A 265 12.19 -1.10 -4.83
C LEU A 265 12.83 0.24 -4.44
N ILE A 266 14.15 0.35 -4.51
CA ILE A 266 14.85 1.64 -4.55
C ILE A 266 15.06 1.98 -6.02
N PRO A 267 14.45 3.08 -6.54
CA PRO A 267 14.56 3.49 -7.93
C PRO A 267 16.00 3.58 -8.42
N ARG A 268 16.25 3.13 -9.63
CA ARG A 268 17.63 3.02 -10.19
C ARG A 268 18.33 4.37 -10.26
N GLU A 269 17.59 5.44 -10.45
CA GLU A 269 18.12 6.81 -10.45
C GLU A 269 18.80 7.19 -9.11
N LEU A 270 18.42 6.54 -8.02
CA LEU A 270 19.01 6.75 -6.69
C LEU A 270 20.13 5.77 -6.37
N TYR A 271 20.41 4.78 -7.25
CA TYR A 271 21.38 3.72 -6.99
C TYR A 271 22.75 4.27 -6.55
N GLU A 272 23.35 5.14 -7.34
CA GLU A 272 24.68 5.70 -7.07
C GLU A 272 24.70 6.54 -5.78
N ALA A 273 23.61 7.27 -5.50
CA ALA A 273 23.49 8.04 -4.26
C ALA A 273 23.41 7.14 -3.03
N PHE A 274 22.66 6.03 -3.09
CA PHE A 274 22.65 5.04 -2.00
C PHE A 274 24.01 4.36 -1.86
N LEU A 275 24.63 3.96 -2.97
CA LEU A 275 25.94 3.31 -2.98
C LEU A 275 27.01 4.18 -2.33
N SER A 276 27.05 5.47 -2.65
CA SER A 276 28.04 6.42 -2.08
C SER A 276 27.97 6.52 -0.56
N THR A 277 26.81 6.24 0.05
CA THR A 277 26.68 6.25 1.51
C THR A 277 27.50 5.15 2.19
N ALA A 278 27.83 4.06 1.50
CA ALA A 278 28.64 2.98 2.07
C ALA A 278 30.03 3.43 2.50
N TYR A 279 30.56 4.49 1.88
CA TYR A 279 31.89 5.02 2.12
C TYR A 279 31.92 6.16 3.14
N MET A 280 30.76 6.51 3.73
CA MET A 280 30.63 7.56 4.72
C MET A 280 30.79 7.03 6.15
N GLU A 281 31.23 7.93 7.06
CA GLU A 281 31.17 7.65 8.49
C GLU A 281 29.73 7.51 8.99
N ARG A 282 29.50 6.70 10.02
CA ARG A 282 28.16 6.28 10.48
C ARG A 282 27.16 7.43 10.68
N PRO A 283 27.49 8.53 11.39
CA PRO A 283 26.50 9.60 11.59
C PRO A 283 26.08 10.27 10.27
N ALA A 284 27.05 10.54 9.40
CA ALA A 284 26.79 11.12 8.07
C ALA A 284 26.06 10.13 7.16
N GLN A 285 26.41 8.84 7.22
CA GLN A 285 25.75 7.77 6.49
C GLN A 285 24.25 7.70 6.81
N LEU A 286 23.89 7.62 8.10
CA LEU A 286 22.49 7.49 8.51
C LEU A 286 21.69 8.75 8.17
N ALA A 287 22.23 9.94 8.36
CA ALA A 287 21.58 11.18 7.98
C ALA A 287 21.34 11.26 6.47
N THR A 288 22.32 10.83 5.67
CA THR A 288 22.19 10.82 4.20
C THR A 288 21.18 9.74 3.73
N LEU A 289 21.23 8.55 4.30
CA LEU A 289 20.25 7.49 4.02
C LEU A 289 18.83 7.94 4.33
N GLN A 290 18.62 8.66 5.43
CA GLN A 290 17.32 9.21 5.79
C GLN A 290 16.81 10.19 4.74
N LEU A 291 17.65 11.12 4.29
CA LEU A 291 17.28 12.07 3.23
C LEU A 291 16.97 11.38 1.91
N LEU A 292 17.73 10.34 1.53
CA LEU A 292 17.47 9.54 0.33
C LEU A 292 16.14 8.78 0.42
N LEU A 293 15.79 8.25 1.60
CA LEU A 293 14.50 7.60 1.84
C LEU A 293 13.33 8.56 1.69
N PHE A 294 13.50 9.83 2.08
CA PHE A 294 12.47 10.86 1.91
C PHE A 294 12.22 11.22 0.45
N LEU A 295 13.17 10.97 -0.46
CA LEU A 295 12.98 11.15 -1.90
C LEU A 295 12.14 10.06 -2.55
N LEU A 296 11.97 8.90 -1.91
CA LEU A 296 11.23 7.78 -2.49
C LEU A 296 9.76 8.15 -2.72
N PRO A 297 9.15 7.68 -3.84
CA PRO A 297 7.71 7.75 -4.01
C PRO A 297 6.99 7.04 -2.85
N PRO A 298 5.79 7.48 -2.44
CA PRO A 298 5.09 6.91 -1.28
C PRO A 298 4.96 5.39 -1.30
N CYS A 299 4.62 4.81 -2.45
CA CYS A 299 4.50 3.35 -2.58
C CYS A 299 5.83 2.61 -2.40
N HIS A 300 6.93 3.15 -2.91
CA HIS A 300 8.27 2.59 -2.70
C HIS A 300 8.72 2.72 -1.25
N SER A 301 8.50 3.90 -0.66
CA SER A 301 8.85 4.18 0.74
C SER A 301 8.10 3.26 1.71
N ASP A 302 6.77 3.15 1.57
CA ASP A 302 5.94 2.34 2.47
C ASP A 302 6.24 0.84 2.32
N THR A 303 6.42 0.36 1.08
CA THR A 303 6.78 -1.04 0.81
C THR A 303 8.17 -1.38 1.35
N LEU A 304 9.16 -0.49 1.15
CA LEU A 304 10.50 -0.66 1.69
C LEU A 304 10.47 -0.68 3.23
N HIS A 305 9.74 0.23 3.85
CA HIS A 305 9.59 0.26 5.31
C HIS A 305 8.96 -1.03 5.85
N ARG A 306 7.88 -1.53 5.21
CA ARG A 306 7.27 -2.82 5.59
C ARG A 306 8.25 -3.97 5.48
N LEU A 307 9.01 -4.00 4.39
CA LEU A 307 10.01 -5.04 4.15
C LEU A 307 11.16 -4.98 5.16
N LEU A 308 11.73 -3.81 5.42
CA LEU A 308 12.84 -3.64 6.37
C LEU A 308 12.42 -4.00 7.80
N ARG A 309 11.22 -3.60 8.22
CA ARG A 309 10.66 -4.00 9.52
C ARG A 309 10.54 -5.52 9.63
N PHE A 310 10.04 -6.16 8.59
CA PHE A 310 9.94 -7.62 8.50
C PHE A 310 11.31 -8.31 8.55
N LEU A 311 12.29 -7.83 7.77
CA LEU A 311 13.65 -8.39 7.77
C LEU A 311 14.33 -8.21 9.14
N GLY A 312 14.11 -7.07 9.81
CA GLY A 312 14.55 -6.84 11.17
C GLY A 312 13.94 -7.83 12.17
N GLU A 313 12.66 -8.19 11.98
CA GLU A 313 12.00 -9.21 12.80
C GLU A 313 12.60 -10.59 12.57
N VAL A 314 12.81 -11.01 11.32
CA VAL A 314 13.47 -12.27 10.98
C VAL A 314 14.88 -12.33 11.59
N ALA A 315 15.65 -11.25 11.52
CA ALA A 315 17.00 -11.17 12.07
C ALA A 315 17.04 -11.33 13.59
N ARG A 316 16.04 -10.84 14.32
CA ARG A 316 15.94 -11.02 15.78
C ARG A 316 15.80 -12.48 16.22
N HIS A 317 15.33 -13.34 15.31
CA HIS A 317 15.19 -14.77 15.54
C HIS A 317 16.35 -15.59 14.92
N ALA A 318 17.48 -14.96 14.59
CA ALA A 318 18.62 -15.63 13.97
C ALA A 318 19.34 -16.59 14.92
N GLU A 319 19.49 -16.18 16.17
CA GLU A 319 20.19 -16.96 17.20
C GLU A 319 19.23 -17.92 17.92
N SER A 320 19.80 -19.00 18.46
CA SER A 320 19.01 -19.91 19.31
C SER A 320 18.61 -19.22 20.61
N SER A 321 17.40 -19.52 21.08
CA SER A 321 16.84 -19.01 22.33
C SER A 321 16.46 -20.16 23.25
N ARG A 322 16.27 -19.88 24.55
CA ARG A 322 15.75 -20.85 25.51
C ARG A 322 14.28 -20.61 25.76
N GLY A 323 13.47 -21.63 25.56
CA GLY A 323 12.06 -21.61 25.89
C GLY A 323 11.81 -21.57 27.40
N PRO A 324 10.54 -21.36 27.84
CA PRO A 324 10.17 -21.36 29.25
C PRO A 324 10.54 -22.63 30.01
N ASP A 325 10.56 -23.76 29.31
CA ASP A 325 10.88 -25.09 29.82
C ASP A 325 12.39 -25.40 29.80
N GLY A 326 13.25 -24.41 29.52
CA GLY A 326 14.71 -24.56 29.40
C GLY A 326 15.18 -25.29 28.13
N GLN A 327 14.26 -25.69 27.23
CA GLN A 327 14.61 -26.28 25.95
C GLN A 327 15.24 -25.23 25.02
N GLU A 328 16.26 -25.66 24.27
CA GLU A 328 16.85 -24.82 23.24
C GLU A 328 15.95 -24.79 21.99
N ILE A 329 15.50 -23.61 21.63
CA ILE A 329 14.77 -23.35 20.40
C ILE A 329 15.79 -22.87 19.37
N PRO A 330 16.03 -23.63 18.28
CA PRO A 330 17.02 -23.25 17.28
C PRO A 330 16.58 -21.97 16.57
N GLY A 331 17.51 -21.02 16.38
CA GLY A 331 17.29 -19.83 15.58
C GLY A 331 17.27 -20.14 14.08
N ASN A 332 16.73 -19.23 13.29
CA ASN A 332 16.62 -19.36 11.83
C ASN A 332 17.96 -19.18 11.10
N LYS A 333 19.02 -18.74 11.77
CA LYS A 333 20.38 -18.49 11.26
C LYS A 333 20.48 -17.39 10.18
N MET A 334 19.46 -16.53 10.09
CA MET A 334 19.42 -15.42 9.13
C MET A 334 19.73 -14.10 9.84
N THR A 335 21.02 -13.85 10.06
CA THR A 335 21.51 -12.56 10.57
C THR A 335 21.20 -11.41 9.61
N VAL A 336 21.30 -10.18 10.08
CA VAL A 336 21.15 -8.97 9.22
C VAL A 336 22.06 -9.04 8.00
N SER A 337 23.32 -9.51 8.17
CA SER A 337 24.27 -9.67 7.08
C SER A 337 23.81 -10.71 6.04
N ASN A 338 23.30 -11.87 6.51
CA ASN A 338 22.78 -12.90 5.62
C ASN A 338 21.55 -12.41 4.84
N LEU A 339 20.64 -11.71 5.50
CA LEU A 339 19.45 -11.13 4.87
C LEU A 339 19.82 -10.05 3.86
N ALA A 340 20.77 -9.17 4.21
CA ALA A 340 21.25 -8.15 3.28
C ALA A 340 21.89 -8.78 2.03
N THR A 341 22.68 -9.83 2.18
CA THR A 341 23.26 -10.54 1.03
C THR A 341 22.21 -11.11 0.09
N VAL A 342 21.11 -11.65 0.65
CA VAL A 342 20.02 -12.24 -0.16
C VAL A 342 19.16 -11.18 -0.83
N PHE A 343 18.84 -10.09 -0.13
CA PHE A 343 17.86 -9.09 -0.60
C PHE A 343 18.46 -7.92 -1.35
N ALA A 344 19.73 -7.57 -1.11
CA ALA A 344 20.39 -6.44 -1.75
C ALA A 344 20.24 -6.43 -3.29
N PRO A 345 20.50 -7.56 -3.99
CA PRO A 345 20.36 -7.58 -5.45
C PRO A 345 18.92 -7.42 -5.97
N ASN A 346 17.92 -7.59 -5.10
CA ASN A 346 16.51 -7.45 -5.49
C ASN A 346 15.95 -6.06 -5.14
N ILE A 347 16.54 -5.35 -4.19
CA ILE A 347 16.04 -4.06 -3.68
C ILE A 347 16.77 -2.88 -4.33
N LEU A 348 18.09 -3.00 -4.50
CA LEU A 348 18.95 -1.95 -5.03
C LEU A 348 19.68 -2.47 -6.26
N GLN A 349 19.18 -2.12 -7.44
CA GLN A 349 19.69 -2.59 -8.72
C GLN A 349 20.27 -1.44 -9.54
N ARG A 350 21.40 -1.67 -10.15
CA ARG A 350 21.98 -0.73 -11.12
C ARG A 350 21.14 -0.70 -12.40
N GLU A 351 21.14 0.44 -13.09
CA GLU A 351 20.57 0.54 -14.43
C GLU A 351 21.28 -0.48 -15.36
N LYS A 352 20.50 -1.28 -16.09
CA LYS A 352 21.09 -2.24 -17.05
C LYS A 352 21.76 -1.42 -18.14
N PRO A 353 23.08 -1.50 -18.33
CA PRO A 353 23.70 -0.92 -19.50
C PRO A 353 23.07 -1.56 -20.73
N GLY A 354 22.83 -0.76 -21.77
CA GLY A 354 22.34 -1.29 -23.07
C GLY A 354 23.22 -2.45 -23.51
N GLU A 355 22.67 -3.40 -24.26
CA GLU A 355 23.18 -4.75 -24.60
C GLU A 355 24.68 -4.86 -24.99
N LYS A 356 25.43 -3.78 -24.98
CA LYS A 356 26.85 -3.73 -25.39
C LYS A 356 27.86 -3.65 -24.28
N ASP A 357 27.43 -3.37 -23.02
CA ASP A 357 28.34 -3.28 -21.88
C ASP A 357 27.99 -4.38 -20.87
N CYS A 358 28.62 -5.54 -21.04
CA CYS A 358 28.62 -6.63 -20.10
C CYS A 358 29.47 -6.25 -18.88
N GLY A 359 29.10 -5.17 -18.17
CA GLY A 359 29.79 -4.69 -16.98
C GLY A 359 29.64 -5.74 -15.88
N VAL A 360 30.69 -6.48 -15.66
CA VAL A 360 30.87 -7.34 -14.49
C VAL A 360 30.62 -6.45 -13.28
N MET A 361 29.59 -6.75 -12.49
CA MET A 361 29.30 -6.08 -11.22
C MET A 361 30.59 -6.17 -10.38
N ASN A 362 31.23 -5.06 -10.12
CA ASN A 362 32.45 -5.05 -9.32
C ASN A 362 32.14 -5.64 -7.95
N ILE A 363 33.03 -6.50 -7.42
CA ILE A 363 32.88 -7.12 -6.09
C ILE A 363 32.73 -6.04 -5.01
N GLU A 364 33.38 -4.88 -5.20
CA GLU A 364 33.30 -3.71 -4.34
C GLU A 364 31.89 -3.14 -4.30
N ASP A 365 31.24 -2.95 -5.45
CA ASP A 365 29.85 -2.48 -5.54
C ASP A 365 28.89 -3.42 -4.82
N SER A 366 29.07 -4.74 -5.01
CA SER A 366 28.23 -5.73 -4.33
C SER A 366 28.37 -5.66 -2.81
N SER A 367 29.58 -5.47 -2.29
CA SER A 367 29.83 -5.32 -0.86
C SER A 367 29.24 -4.04 -0.29
N ALA A 368 29.33 -2.94 -1.05
CA ALA A 368 28.75 -1.66 -0.68
C ALA A 368 27.22 -1.70 -0.64
N VAL A 369 26.58 -2.31 -1.65
CA VAL A 369 25.10 -2.49 -1.67
C VAL A 369 24.63 -3.32 -0.48
N ILE A 370 25.34 -4.41 -0.15
CA ILE A 370 25.05 -5.24 1.03
C ILE A 370 25.16 -4.42 2.32
N LEU A 371 26.23 -3.63 2.46
CA LEU A 371 26.44 -2.77 3.64
C LEU A 371 25.32 -1.72 3.79
N VAL A 372 24.92 -1.07 2.69
CA VAL A 372 23.79 -0.13 2.70
C VAL A 372 22.52 -0.82 3.20
N LEU A 373 22.19 -1.99 2.67
CA LEU A 373 20.97 -2.71 3.10
C LEU A 373 21.08 -3.17 4.56
N GLN A 374 22.26 -3.59 5.04
CA GLN A 374 22.47 -3.88 6.47
C GLN A 374 22.10 -2.66 7.33
N ARG A 375 22.57 -1.46 6.98
CA ARG A 375 22.25 -0.24 7.71
C ARG A 375 20.77 0.10 7.68
N LEU A 376 20.12 -0.10 6.52
CA LEU A 376 18.68 0.10 6.40
C LEU A 376 17.90 -0.85 7.31
N ILE A 377 18.28 -2.13 7.38
CA ILE A 377 17.63 -3.12 8.28
C ILE A 377 17.89 -2.78 9.75
N GLU A 378 19.14 -2.46 10.12
CA GLU A 378 19.53 -2.17 11.51
C GLU A 378 18.81 -0.93 12.05
N HIS A 379 18.64 0.10 11.23
CA HIS A 379 18.18 1.43 11.66
C HIS A 379 16.79 1.82 11.11
N HIS A 380 16.02 0.86 10.56
CA HIS A 380 14.75 1.17 9.90
C HIS A 380 13.78 1.98 10.76
N GLN A 381 13.73 1.76 12.08
CA GLN A 381 12.84 2.50 12.98
C GLN A 381 13.14 4.00 13.00
N ALA A 382 14.43 4.37 13.06
CA ALA A 382 14.85 5.78 13.12
C ALA A 382 14.81 6.45 11.73
N LEU A 383 15.18 5.71 10.68
CA LEU A 383 15.29 6.24 9.32
C LEU A 383 13.95 6.68 8.70
N PHE A 384 12.83 6.10 9.13
CA PHE A 384 11.49 6.47 8.66
C PHE A 384 10.76 7.44 9.61
N MET A 385 11.50 8.08 10.55
CA MET A 385 10.96 9.11 11.42
C MET A 385 11.35 10.48 10.91
N VAL A 386 10.42 11.43 10.94
CA VAL A 386 10.68 12.84 10.63
C VAL A 386 10.88 13.59 11.92
N SER A 387 12.06 14.23 12.06
CA SER A 387 12.42 14.95 13.28
C SER A 387 11.55 16.19 13.51
N PRO A 388 11.46 16.70 14.75
CA PRO A 388 10.74 17.94 15.04
C PRO A 388 11.25 19.14 14.24
N GLU A 389 12.56 19.23 14.03
CA GLU A 389 13.22 20.30 13.27
C GLU A 389 12.75 20.25 11.81
N MET A 390 12.80 19.08 11.17
CA MET A 390 12.33 18.91 9.79
C MET A 390 10.84 19.20 9.66
N GLN A 391 10.01 18.83 10.64
CA GLN A 391 8.60 19.18 10.66
C GLN A 391 8.38 20.70 10.71
N GLN A 392 9.22 21.40 11.47
CA GLN A 392 9.17 22.87 11.56
C GLN A 392 9.60 23.52 10.24
N ASP A 393 10.64 23.00 9.59
CA ASP A 393 11.09 23.48 8.28
C ASP A 393 10.01 23.27 7.20
N ILE A 394 9.34 22.11 7.21
CA ILE A 394 8.18 21.83 6.31
C ILE A 394 7.07 22.88 6.54
N LEU A 395 6.68 23.12 7.80
CA LEU A 395 5.63 24.08 8.12
C LEU A 395 6.02 25.51 7.74
N SER A 396 7.27 25.90 8.00
CA SER A 396 7.79 27.22 7.63
C SER A 396 7.77 27.43 6.12
N ARG A 397 8.12 26.41 5.36
CA ARG A 397 8.08 26.42 3.90
C ARG A 397 6.65 26.48 3.37
N LEU A 398 5.75 25.67 3.91
CA LEU A 398 4.33 25.69 3.55
C LEU A 398 3.67 27.02 3.93
N PHE A 399 4.08 27.66 5.02
CA PHE A 399 3.59 29.00 5.38
C PHE A 399 3.92 30.03 4.32
N GLN A 400 5.08 29.92 3.66
CA GLN A 400 5.47 30.83 2.59
C GLN A 400 4.77 30.52 1.26
N THR A 401 4.48 29.24 0.98
CA THR A 401 3.91 28.81 -0.31
C THR A 401 2.39 28.70 -0.31
N ASP A 402 1.80 28.24 0.79
CA ASP A 402 0.38 27.92 0.93
C ASP A 402 -0.12 28.23 2.36
N PRO A 403 -0.20 29.53 2.75
CA PRO A 403 -0.53 29.93 4.13
C PRO A 403 -1.91 29.44 4.60
N ASP A 404 -2.88 29.35 3.70
CA ASP A 404 -4.27 28.92 4.01
C ASP A 404 -4.36 27.47 4.53
N VAL A 405 -3.32 26.67 4.25
CA VAL A 405 -3.28 25.24 4.62
C VAL A 405 -2.74 25.04 6.03
N ILE A 406 -2.00 26.00 6.56
CA ILE A 406 -1.28 25.87 7.83
C ILE A 406 -2.23 25.68 9.00
N ASP A 407 -3.31 26.46 9.06
CA ASP A 407 -4.29 26.36 10.15
C ASP A 407 -4.90 24.96 10.23
N TYR A 408 -5.21 24.37 9.08
CA TYR A 408 -5.73 23.00 9.02
C TYR A 408 -4.70 21.97 9.51
N LEU A 409 -3.47 22.06 9.06
CA LEU A 409 -2.40 21.14 9.46
C LEU A 409 -2.07 21.26 10.95
N LEU A 410 -2.07 22.46 11.51
CA LEU A 410 -1.84 22.69 12.93
C LEU A 410 -2.99 22.11 13.78
N ARG A 411 -4.25 22.37 13.43
CA ARG A 411 -5.43 21.80 14.13
C ARG A 411 -5.34 20.28 14.16
N ARG A 412 -5.09 19.64 13.02
CA ARG A 412 -4.96 18.17 12.96
C ARG A 412 -3.83 17.62 13.83
N LYS A 413 -2.70 18.34 13.92
CA LYS A 413 -1.60 17.93 14.80
C LYS A 413 -1.97 18.04 16.27
N PHE A 414 -2.74 19.06 16.66
CA PHE A 414 -3.25 19.22 18.03
C PHE A 414 -4.28 18.15 18.39
N ASP A 415 -5.22 17.84 17.50
CA ASP A 415 -6.25 16.79 17.73
C ASP A 415 -5.64 15.41 17.92
N ASN A 416 -4.59 15.07 17.14
CA ASN A 416 -3.83 13.83 17.29
C ASN A 416 -3.05 13.74 18.62
N VAL A 417 -2.72 14.86 19.25
CA VAL A 417 -2.06 14.89 20.57
C VAL A 417 -3.07 14.68 21.69
N LEU A 418 -4.29 15.22 21.55
CA LEU A 418 -5.36 15.06 22.53
C LEU A 418 -5.96 13.65 22.53
N SER A 419 -6.05 13.00 21.38
CA SER A 419 -6.58 11.63 21.25
C SER A 419 -5.62 10.53 21.72
N ARG A 420 -4.38 10.87 22.04
CA ARG A 420 -3.36 9.93 22.61
C ARG A 420 -3.15 10.07 24.11
N ARG A 421 -3.88 10.96 24.77
CA ARG A 421 -3.99 11.08 26.22
C ARG A 421 -5.28 10.42 26.72
#